data_bb53fc7ad189a1b3bc6b7a00179f768e
#
_entry.id   bb53fc7ad189a1b3bc6b7a00179f768e
#
_cell.length_a   1.000
_cell.length_b   1.000
_cell.length_c   1.000
_cell.angle_alpha   90.00
_cell.angle_beta   90.00
_cell.angle_gamma   90.00
#
_symmetry.space_group_name_H-M   'P 1'
#
loop_
_entity.id
_entity.type
_entity.pdbx_description
1 polymer ?
#
loop_
_entity_poly.entity_id
_entity_poly.type
_entity_poly.pdbx_seq_one_letter_code
_entity_poly.pdbx_strand_id
1 'polypeptide(L)'
;MTGNDTVGKLVDLGSGNFAYLQEGGSWGWSNAGLVTSEGVSLLVDTLFDLDLTRQMLGAFGAATPAAARIETLINTHNDGDHTHGNQLVPGARIIASSAAAEAMAAGVQPGTFTQLLDNAAELGDLGTFLHRNFGAFTFDDIDLVLPTETFVDKLTVTVGTKSVELIQVGPAHTPGDVIAYVPEDNTVFAGDILFNGSHPVIWAGPPSRWVDACDLILGWDAETIVPGHGPMATNDDVRRLKEYFLTLIELGGELRQKGLTPWEAAEHVTSRGMWPTWGESERLIVNFASVYQQLGDEPTFPDPMDGLTAMAQFSVAHEPKETIS
;
A
#
# COMPACT_ATOMS: atom_id res chain seq x y z
N MET A 1 -1.72 0.31 28.35
CA MET A 1 -1.98 -1.10 27.97
C MET A 1 -0.84 -1.51 27.07
N THR A 2 -0.04 -2.42 27.55
CA THR A 2 1.21 -2.86 26.97
C THR A 2 0.94 -3.96 25.95
N GLY A 3 1.59 -3.86 24.77
CA GLY A 3 1.68 -4.93 23.79
C GLY A 3 0.57 -4.86 22.76
N ASN A 4 0.93 -4.32 21.61
CA ASN A 4 0.14 -4.45 20.38
C ASN A 4 0.30 -5.91 19.92
N ASP A 5 -0.64 -6.78 20.32
CA ASP A 5 -0.82 -8.10 19.70
C ASP A 5 -1.50 -7.92 18.31
N THR A 6 -0.91 -7.11 17.44
CA THR A 6 -1.24 -7.10 16.01
C THR A 6 -0.56 -8.32 15.39
N VAL A 7 -1.00 -9.49 15.81
CA VAL A 7 -0.63 -10.75 15.15
C VAL A 7 -1.31 -10.72 13.79
N GLY A 8 -0.53 -10.73 12.74
CA GLY A 8 -1.07 -10.87 11.40
C GLY A 8 -1.91 -12.15 11.31
N LYS A 9 -2.97 -12.13 10.53
CA LYS A 9 -3.92 -13.22 10.39
C LYS A 9 -3.72 -13.93 9.05
N LEU A 10 -3.42 -15.22 9.10
CA LEU A 10 -3.46 -16.06 7.92
C LEU A 10 -4.91 -16.36 7.51
N VAL A 11 -5.21 -16.16 6.25
CA VAL A 11 -6.51 -16.50 5.63
C VAL A 11 -6.25 -17.51 4.51
N ASP A 12 -6.86 -18.68 4.59
CA ASP A 12 -6.89 -19.65 3.49
C ASP A 12 -7.98 -19.21 2.51
N LEU A 13 -7.57 -18.88 1.29
CA LEU A 13 -8.45 -18.43 0.19
C LEU A 13 -8.96 -19.58 -0.65
N GLY A 14 -8.54 -20.81 -0.34
CA GLY A 14 -8.81 -21.99 -1.13
C GLY A 14 -7.86 -22.17 -2.31
N SER A 15 -7.93 -23.37 -2.93
CA SER A 15 -7.15 -23.73 -4.12
C SER A 15 -5.62 -23.54 -3.97
N GLY A 16 -5.08 -23.46 -2.75
CA GLY A 16 -3.67 -23.21 -2.49
C GLY A 16 -3.26 -21.74 -2.58
N ASN A 17 -4.23 -20.82 -2.47
CA ASN A 17 -4.00 -19.41 -2.31
C ASN A 17 -4.21 -19.01 -0.85
N PHE A 18 -3.40 -18.08 -0.36
CA PHE A 18 -3.47 -17.59 1.02
C PHE A 18 -3.23 -16.08 1.04
N ALA A 19 -3.82 -15.41 2.02
CA ALA A 19 -3.49 -14.03 2.38
C ALA A 19 -2.98 -13.96 3.82
N TYR A 20 -2.05 -13.04 4.07
CA TYR A 20 -1.63 -12.67 5.40
C TYR A 20 -2.03 -11.23 5.63
N LEU A 21 -2.98 -11.01 6.54
CA LEU A 21 -3.59 -9.70 6.78
C LEU A 21 -3.08 -9.12 8.08
N GLN A 22 -2.67 -7.85 8.03
CA GLN A 22 -2.36 -7.05 9.20
C GLN A 22 -3.53 -6.11 9.49
N GLU A 23 -4.63 -6.67 10.01
CA GLU A 23 -5.85 -5.92 10.33
C GLU A 23 -5.64 -4.97 11.51
N GLY A 24 -6.29 -3.81 11.47
CA GLY A 24 -6.35 -2.84 12.56
C GLY A 24 -5.19 -1.84 12.60
N GLY A 25 -4.24 -1.95 11.69
CA GLY A 25 -3.18 -0.99 11.46
C GLY A 25 -3.44 -0.11 10.24
N SER A 26 -2.71 0.99 10.10
CA SER A 26 -2.81 1.89 8.96
C SER A 26 -1.47 1.98 8.22
N TRP A 27 -0.68 2.99 8.51
CA TRP A 27 0.63 3.18 7.90
C TRP A 27 1.58 2.02 8.23
N GLY A 28 2.15 1.40 7.18
CA GLY A 28 3.13 0.33 7.30
C GLY A 28 2.57 -1.06 7.66
N TRP A 29 1.27 -1.19 7.96
CA TRP A 29 0.61 -2.46 8.25
C TRP A 29 -0.04 -3.03 7.00
N SER A 30 0.82 -3.49 6.07
CA SER A 30 0.43 -4.02 4.77
C SER A 30 0.00 -5.49 4.82
N ASN A 31 -0.65 -5.94 3.76
CA ASN A 31 -1.02 -7.34 3.53
C ASN A 31 -0.07 -7.99 2.52
N ALA A 32 0.01 -9.30 2.56
CA ALA A 32 0.77 -10.10 1.60
C ALA A 32 -0.03 -11.32 1.13
N GLY A 33 0.38 -11.92 0.02
CA GLY A 33 -0.28 -13.09 -0.55
C GLY A 33 0.66 -14.23 -0.87
N LEU A 34 0.13 -15.44 -0.92
CA LEU A 34 0.85 -16.63 -1.38
C LEU A 34 -0.04 -17.41 -2.36
N VAL A 35 0.50 -17.73 -3.52
CA VAL A 35 -0.10 -18.63 -4.51
C VAL A 35 0.73 -19.91 -4.58
N THR A 36 0.09 -21.06 -4.43
CA THR A 36 0.78 -22.36 -4.55
C THR A 36 0.06 -23.31 -5.49
N SER A 37 0.82 -24.08 -6.25
CA SER A 37 0.33 -25.18 -7.08
C SER A 37 1.44 -26.18 -7.32
N GLU A 38 1.15 -27.50 -7.20
CA GLU A 38 2.08 -28.61 -7.45
C GLU A 38 3.43 -28.48 -6.73
N GLY A 39 3.43 -27.89 -5.53
CA GLY A 39 4.64 -27.70 -4.72
C GLY A 39 5.49 -26.47 -5.09
N VAL A 40 5.08 -25.72 -6.13
CA VAL A 40 5.66 -24.43 -6.52
C VAL A 40 4.98 -23.31 -5.76
N SER A 41 5.71 -22.23 -5.40
CA SER A 41 5.18 -21.09 -4.67
C SER A 41 5.55 -19.76 -5.30
N LEU A 42 4.60 -18.82 -5.22
CA LEU A 42 4.77 -17.41 -5.55
C LEU A 42 4.25 -16.58 -4.38
N LEU A 43 5.12 -15.75 -3.81
CA LEU A 43 4.77 -14.77 -2.78
C LEU A 43 4.42 -13.44 -3.45
N VAL A 44 3.38 -12.75 -2.99
CA VAL A 44 3.03 -11.39 -3.36
C VAL A 44 3.32 -10.50 -2.15
N ASP A 45 4.30 -9.65 -2.27
CA ASP A 45 4.84 -8.73 -1.28
C ASP A 45 5.46 -9.39 -0.03
N THR A 46 6.26 -8.61 0.65
CA THR A 46 6.77 -8.85 2.00
C THR A 46 6.21 -7.78 2.94
N LEU A 47 6.73 -7.66 4.16
CA LEU A 47 6.21 -6.72 5.15
C LEU A 47 7.26 -5.68 5.56
N PHE A 48 6.87 -4.72 6.39
CA PHE A 48 7.64 -3.50 6.65
C PHE A 48 8.92 -3.73 7.44
N ASP A 49 8.97 -4.78 8.23
CA ASP A 49 10.19 -5.17 8.93
C ASP A 49 10.45 -6.67 8.84
N LEU A 50 11.64 -7.06 9.33
CA LEU A 50 12.09 -8.43 9.22
C LEU A 50 11.32 -9.37 10.15
N ASP A 51 10.90 -8.91 11.32
CA ASP A 51 10.21 -9.76 12.30
C ASP A 51 8.77 -10.05 11.83
N LEU A 52 8.08 -9.07 11.31
CA LEU A 52 6.77 -9.25 10.68
C LEU A 52 6.85 -10.20 9.48
N THR A 53 7.84 -10.02 8.62
CA THR A 53 8.05 -10.90 7.47
C THR A 53 8.38 -12.33 7.89
N ARG A 54 9.21 -12.54 8.95
CA ARG A 54 9.47 -13.89 9.50
C ARG A 54 8.20 -14.54 10.03
N GLN A 55 7.35 -13.78 10.74
CA GLN A 55 6.07 -14.29 11.24
C GLN A 55 5.15 -14.70 10.10
N MET A 56 5.02 -13.88 9.08
CA MET A 56 4.25 -14.18 7.87
C MET A 56 4.74 -15.45 7.16
N LEU A 57 6.05 -15.54 6.88
CA LEU A 57 6.65 -16.72 6.24
C LEU A 57 6.47 -17.98 7.10
N GLY A 58 6.58 -17.84 8.42
CA GLY A 58 6.30 -18.92 9.36
C GLY A 58 4.85 -19.40 9.31
N ALA A 59 3.88 -18.46 9.21
CA ALA A 59 2.46 -18.78 9.07
C ALA A 59 2.16 -19.50 7.75
N PHE A 60 2.72 -19.04 6.63
CA PHE A 60 2.59 -19.73 5.34
C PHE A 60 3.23 -21.10 5.35
N GLY A 61 4.44 -21.25 5.96
CA GLY A 61 5.14 -22.52 6.11
C GLY A 61 4.37 -23.55 6.94
N ALA A 62 3.61 -23.09 7.95
CA ALA A 62 2.74 -23.94 8.75
C ALA A 62 1.47 -24.37 7.97
N ALA A 63 0.99 -23.54 7.05
CA ALA A 63 -0.21 -23.81 6.26
C ALA A 63 0.05 -24.76 5.08
N THR A 64 1.21 -24.63 4.41
CA THR A 64 1.54 -25.43 3.24
C THR A 64 3.02 -25.73 3.12
N PRO A 65 3.40 -27.00 2.83
CA PRO A 65 4.80 -27.36 2.58
C PRO A 65 5.43 -26.61 1.38
N ALA A 66 4.64 -26.17 0.42
CA ALA A 66 5.12 -25.40 -0.74
C ALA A 66 5.75 -24.05 -0.32
N ALA A 67 5.36 -23.50 0.83
CA ALA A 67 5.92 -22.25 1.35
C ALA A 67 7.28 -22.45 2.09
N ALA A 68 7.76 -23.68 2.25
CA ALA A 68 9.07 -23.93 2.87
C ALA A 68 10.24 -23.29 2.08
N ARG A 69 10.02 -23.02 0.79
CA ARG A 69 10.91 -22.28 -0.08
C ARG A 69 10.08 -21.46 -1.06
N ILE A 70 10.24 -20.15 -1.00
CA ILE A 70 9.62 -19.25 -1.98
C ILE A 70 10.48 -19.25 -3.25
N GLU A 71 9.87 -19.61 -4.39
CA GLU A 71 10.57 -19.66 -5.68
C GLU A 71 10.49 -18.33 -6.42
N THR A 72 9.35 -17.63 -6.30
CA THR A 72 9.12 -16.32 -6.90
C THR A 72 8.51 -15.38 -5.88
N LEU A 73 8.99 -14.14 -5.86
CA LEU A 73 8.40 -13.03 -5.13
C LEU A 73 7.98 -11.96 -6.14
N ILE A 74 6.78 -11.44 -6.01
CA ILE A 74 6.31 -10.27 -6.74
C ILE A 74 6.26 -9.10 -5.75
N ASN A 75 6.93 -7.98 -6.07
CA ASN A 75 6.65 -6.73 -5.39
C ASN A 75 5.63 -5.95 -6.21
N THR A 76 4.47 -5.66 -5.60
CA THR A 76 3.40 -4.92 -6.27
C THR A 76 3.81 -3.49 -6.57
N HIS A 77 4.62 -2.89 -5.70
CA HIS A 77 5.18 -1.55 -5.85
C HIS A 77 6.45 -1.38 -5.01
N ASN A 78 6.96 -0.16 -4.85
CA ASN A 78 8.27 0.10 -4.26
C ASN A 78 8.27 0.44 -2.76
N ASP A 79 7.12 0.58 -2.11
CA ASP A 79 7.09 1.04 -0.72
C ASP A 79 7.65 -0.04 0.24
N GLY A 80 8.27 0.45 1.30
CA GLY A 80 9.04 -0.39 2.22
C GLY A 80 8.22 -1.47 2.91
N ASP A 81 6.96 -1.17 3.21
CA ASP A 81 6.05 -2.12 3.85
C ASP A 81 5.57 -3.26 2.93
N HIS A 82 5.98 -3.22 1.65
CA HIS A 82 5.80 -4.31 0.70
C HIS A 82 7.12 -4.95 0.24
N THR A 83 8.28 -4.36 0.64
CA THR A 83 9.58 -4.75 0.06
C THR A 83 10.72 -4.98 1.04
N HIS A 84 10.63 -4.45 2.27
CA HIS A 84 11.74 -4.52 3.24
C HIS A 84 12.07 -5.94 3.69
N GLY A 85 11.12 -6.87 3.58
CA GLY A 85 11.36 -8.28 3.88
C GLY A 85 11.98 -9.10 2.76
N ASN A 86 12.28 -8.53 1.59
CA ASN A 86 12.78 -9.26 0.40
C ASN A 86 14.02 -10.11 0.70
N GLN A 87 14.91 -9.66 1.58
CA GLN A 87 16.12 -10.41 1.99
C GLN A 87 15.82 -11.75 2.66
N LEU A 88 14.61 -11.96 3.17
CA LEU A 88 14.21 -13.20 3.86
C LEU A 88 13.75 -14.32 2.92
N VAL A 89 13.70 -14.06 1.61
CA VAL A 89 13.43 -15.08 0.58
C VAL A 89 14.63 -15.30 -0.33
N PRO A 90 15.78 -15.74 0.23
CA PRO A 90 17.03 -15.83 -0.52
C PRO A 90 16.91 -16.84 -1.67
N GLY A 91 17.36 -16.41 -2.85
CA GLY A 91 17.34 -17.23 -4.07
C GLY A 91 15.98 -17.26 -4.77
N ALA A 92 14.99 -16.55 -4.28
CA ALA A 92 13.76 -16.31 -5.03
C ALA A 92 14.05 -15.40 -6.25
N ARG A 93 13.30 -15.63 -7.32
CA ARG A 93 13.20 -14.70 -8.44
C ARG A 93 12.30 -13.55 -8.01
N ILE A 94 12.84 -12.35 -7.84
CA ILE A 94 12.08 -11.18 -7.42
C ILE A 94 11.68 -10.38 -8.66
N ILE A 95 10.39 -10.18 -8.86
CA ILE A 95 9.81 -9.52 -10.03
C ILE A 95 9.07 -8.26 -9.60
N ALA A 96 9.26 -7.17 -10.33
CA ALA A 96 8.47 -5.95 -10.20
C ALA A 96 8.30 -5.27 -11.57
N SER A 97 7.43 -4.27 -11.68
CA SER A 97 7.47 -3.41 -12.87
C SER A 97 8.80 -2.66 -12.95
N SER A 98 9.24 -2.30 -14.16
CA SER A 98 10.47 -1.52 -14.32
C SER A 98 10.43 -0.20 -13.56
N ALA A 99 9.26 0.47 -13.55
CA ALA A 99 9.08 1.73 -12.83
C ALA A 99 9.15 1.54 -11.29
N ALA A 100 8.60 0.45 -10.74
CA ALA A 100 8.73 0.14 -9.32
C ALA A 100 10.18 -0.19 -8.94
N ALA A 101 10.90 -0.95 -9.77
CA ALA A 101 12.29 -1.30 -9.51
C ALA A 101 13.21 -0.05 -9.53
N GLU A 102 12.98 0.88 -10.47
CA GLU A 102 13.70 2.16 -10.53
C GLU A 102 13.38 3.03 -9.31
N ALA A 103 12.11 3.12 -8.93
CA ALA A 103 11.68 3.87 -7.76
C ALA A 103 12.24 3.28 -6.44
N MET A 104 12.27 1.96 -6.31
CA MET A 104 12.87 1.27 -5.17
C MET A 104 14.38 1.58 -5.05
N ALA A 105 15.10 1.55 -6.16
CA ALA A 105 16.54 1.84 -6.17
C ALA A 105 16.87 3.31 -5.82
N ALA A 106 15.98 4.24 -6.19
CA ALA A 106 16.13 5.68 -5.95
C ALA A 106 15.49 6.14 -4.63
N GLY A 107 14.68 5.29 -3.99
CA GLY A 107 13.83 5.63 -2.85
C GLY A 107 14.56 5.75 -1.51
N VAL A 108 13.78 5.97 -0.48
CA VAL A 108 14.24 6.11 0.90
C VAL A 108 14.83 4.79 1.39
N GLN A 109 16.06 4.84 1.90
CA GLN A 109 16.73 3.67 2.44
C GLN A 109 16.13 3.31 3.83
N PRO A 110 16.02 2.01 4.20
CA PRO A 110 15.45 1.60 5.47
C PRO A 110 16.07 2.30 6.69
N GLY A 111 17.37 2.44 6.73
CA GLY A 111 18.08 3.14 7.82
C GLY A 111 17.73 4.62 7.98
N THR A 112 17.09 5.23 6.99
CA THR A 112 16.56 6.60 7.12
C THR A 112 15.39 6.64 8.11
N PHE A 113 14.53 5.60 8.13
CA PHE A 113 13.44 5.50 9.11
C PHE A 113 13.99 5.40 10.53
N THR A 114 15.04 4.59 10.78
CA THR A 114 15.73 4.54 12.07
C THR A 114 16.19 5.93 12.48
N GLN A 115 16.89 6.65 11.58
CA GLN A 115 17.40 8.01 11.89
C GLN A 115 16.27 9.01 12.18
N LEU A 116 15.17 8.96 11.43
CA LEU A 116 14.02 9.84 11.64
C LEU A 116 13.32 9.55 12.97
N LEU A 117 13.18 8.28 13.34
CA LEU A 117 12.59 7.88 14.63
C LEU A 117 13.49 8.24 15.81
N ASP A 118 14.80 8.03 15.71
CA ASP A 118 15.78 8.42 16.75
C ASP A 118 15.77 9.93 17.01
N ASN A 119 15.51 10.73 15.97
CA ASN A 119 15.47 12.19 16.06
C ASN A 119 14.04 12.75 16.13
N ALA A 120 13.02 11.93 16.31
CA ALA A 120 11.61 12.32 16.25
C ALA A 120 11.29 13.49 17.20
N ALA A 121 11.90 13.53 18.39
CA ALA A 121 11.70 14.61 19.37
C ALA A 121 12.12 16.01 18.84
N GLU A 122 13.00 16.07 17.84
CA GLU A 122 13.50 17.30 17.24
C GLU A 122 12.70 17.75 16.01
N LEU A 123 11.83 16.84 15.49
CA LEU A 123 11.09 17.03 14.24
C LEU A 123 9.67 17.61 14.43
N GLY A 124 9.29 17.99 15.66
CA GLY A 124 7.98 18.58 15.94
C GLY A 124 6.80 17.66 15.53
N ASP A 125 5.84 18.22 14.78
CA ASP A 125 4.64 17.45 14.35
C ASP A 125 5.00 16.26 13.49
N LEU A 126 5.99 16.37 12.61
CA LEU A 126 6.49 15.26 11.82
C LEU A 126 7.03 14.14 12.72
N GLY A 127 7.82 14.47 13.73
CA GLY A 127 8.35 13.48 14.66
C GLY A 127 7.25 12.78 15.47
N THR A 128 6.24 13.52 15.91
CA THR A 128 5.05 12.96 16.58
C THR A 128 4.32 11.98 15.66
N PHE A 129 4.10 12.38 14.41
CA PHE A 129 3.44 11.54 13.39
C PHE A 129 4.25 10.27 13.09
N LEU A 130 5.56 10.41 12.85
CA LEU A 130 6.46 9.29 12.58
C LEU A 130 6.48 8.29 13.74
N HIS A 131 6.65 8.76 14.97
CA HIS A 131 6.68 7.89 16.14
C HIS A 131 5.36 7.14 16.32
N ARG A 132 4.22 7.80 16.11
CA ARG A 132 2.90 7.19 16.23
C ARG A 132 2.66 6.10 15.18
N ASN A 133 3.03 6.36 13.92
CA ASN A 133 2.70 5.48 12.80
C ASN A 133 3.78 4.43 12.51
N PHE A 134 5.05 4.75 12.80
CA PHE A 134 6.17 3.88 12.44
C PHE A 134 7.01 3.41 13.65
N GLY A 135 6.76 3.94 14.85
CA GLY A 135 7.51 3.57 16.06
C GLY A 135 7.30 2.13 16.55
N ALA A 136 6.35 1.40 15.97
CA ALA A 136 6.14 -0.03 16.25
C ALA A 136 7.05 -0.96 15.41
N PHE A 137 7.71 -0.42 14.37
CA PHE A 137 8.54 -1.19 13.44
C PHE A 137 10.02 -1.03 13.75
N THR A 138 10.81 -2.02 13.32
CA THR A 138 12.27 -2.03 13.44
C THR A 138 12.90 -2.05 12.06
N PHE A 139 13.66 -1.01 11.73
CA PHE A 139 14.29 -0.88 10.40
C PHE A 139 15.78 -1.21 10.39
N ASP A 140 16.33 -1.66 11.54
CA ASP A 140 17.71 -2.10 11.65
C ASP A 140 17.91 -3.42 10.91
N ASP A 141 19.13 -3.64 10.40
CA ASP A 141 19.53 -4.85 9.68
C ASP A 141 18.71 -5.16 8.42
N ILE A 142 17.97 -4.20 7.89
CA ILE A 142 17.28 -4.35 6.61
C ILE A 142 18.25 -4.04 5.46
N ASP A 143 18.59 -5.06 4.70
CA ASP A 143 19.27 -4.93 3.42
C ASP A 143 18.23 -4.77 2.30
N LEU A 144 18.26 -3.64 1.60
CA LEU A 144 17.37 -3.42 0.47
C LEU A 144 17.72 -4.37 -0.69
N VAL A 145 16.90 -5.38 -0.91
CA VAL A 145 17.06 -6.33 -2.02
C VAL A 145 16.15 -5.94 -3.17
N LEU A 146 16.77 -5.51 -4.26
CA LEU A 146 16.09 -5.06 -5.48
C LEU A 146 15.56 -6.23 -6.31
N PRO A 147 14.54 -6.00 -7.16
CA PRO A 147 14.04 -7.00 -8.11
C PRO A 147 15.15 -7.52 -9.03
N THR A 148 15.14 -8.83 -9.26
CA THR A 148 16.08 -9.52 -10.16
C THR A 148 15.57 -9.60 -11.59
N GLU A 149 14.28 -9.35 -11.79
CA GLU A 149 13.61 -9.30 -13.08
C GLU A 149 12.57 -8.19 -13.10
N THR A 150 12.46 -7.49 -14.21
CA THR A 150 11.49 -6.42 -14.39
C THR A 150 10.66 -6.61 -15.65
N PHE A 151 9.47 -6.02 -15.67
CA PHE A 151 8.60 -6.02 -16.85
C PHE A 151 7.92 -4.66 -17.04
N VAL A 152 7.33 -4.49 -18.20
CA VAL A 152 6.48 -3.33 -18.57
C VAL A 152 5.14 -3.88 -19.04
N ASP A 153 4.07 -3.18 -18.75
CA ASP A 153 2.67 -3.48 -19.08
C ASP A 153 2.17 -4.78 -18.44
N LYS A 154 2.57 -5.94 -18.95
CA LYS A 154 2.05 -7.25 -18.49
C LYS A 154 3.12 -8.34 -18.51
N LEU A 155 3.04 -9.23 -17.52
CA LEU A 155 3.82 -10.45 -17.46
C LEU A 155 2.95 -11.59 -16.91
N THR A 156 3.06 -12.79 -17.47
CA THR A 156 2.43 -13.98 -16.88
C THR A 156 3.49 -14.87 -16.26
N VAL A 157 3.30 -15.24 -15.00
CA VAL A 157 4.16 -16.15 -14.23
C VAL A 157 3.43 -17.46 -14.01
N THR A 158 4.07 -18.59 -14.33
CA THR A 158 3.50 -19.92 -14.07
C THR A 158 3.85 -20.39 -12.67
N VAL A 159 2.86 -20.89 -11.93
CA VAL A 159 2.99 -21.51 -10.61
C VAL A 159 2.35 -22.90 -10.66
N GLY A 160 3.15 -23.93 -10.88
CA GLY A 160 2.64 -25.29 -11.13
C GLY A 160 1.72 -25.31 -12.35
N THR A 161 0.43 -25.55 -12.13
CA THR A 161 -0.61 -25.55 -13.18
C THR A 161 -1.40 -24.25 -13.29
N LYS A 162 -1.08 -23.27 -12.44
CA LYS A 162 -1.75 -21.96 -12.45
C LYS A 162 -0.93 -20.91 -13.18
N SER A 163 -1.62 -19.89 -13.67
CA SER A 163 -1.03 -18.64 -14.12
C SER A 163 -1.29 -17.51 -13.13
N VAL A 164 -0.32 -16.63 -12.98
CA VAL A 164 -0.46 -15.36 -12.27
C VAL A 164 -0.18 -14.25 -13.29
N GLU A 165 -1.23 -13.50 -13.62
CA GLU A 165 -1.14 -12.36 -14.52
C GLU A 165 -0.76 -11.12 -13.72
N LEU A 166 0.39 -10.56 -14.03
CA LEU A 166 0.89 -9.31 -13.47
C LEU A 166 0.56 -8.18 -14.42
N ILE A 167 -0.20 -7.20 -13.98
CA ILE A 167 -0.62 -6.06 -14.80
C ILE A 167 -0.16 -4.78 -14.14
N GLN A 168 0.72 -4.04 -14.83
CA GLN A 168 1.13 -2.71 -14.38
C GLN A 168 -0.03 -1.74 -14.63
N VAL A 169 -0.53 -1.14 -13.55
CA VAL A 169 -1.59 -0.13 -13.57
C VAL A 169 -1.08 1.26 -13.18
N GLY A 170 0.09 1.31 -12.56
CA GLY A 170 0.79 2.57 -12.24
C GLY A 170 1.15 3.39 -13.50
N PRO A 171 1.46 4.69 -13.33
CA PRO A 171 1.50 5.38 -12.05
C PRO A 171 0.11 5.62 -11.45
N ALA A 172 -0.04 5.32 -10.15
CA ALA A 172 -1.24 5.55 -9.38
C ALA A 172 -0.87 5.85 -7.91
N HIS A 173 -0.79 4.84 -7.02
CA HIS A 173 -0.20 4.99 -5.69
C HIS A 173 1.27 5.38 -5.79
N THR A 174 2.04 4.58 -6.50
CA THR A 174 3.45 4.79 -6.83
C THR A 174 3.67 4.84 -8.36
N PRO A 175 4.91 5.05 -8.84
CA PRO A 175 5.16 5.05 -10.29
C PRO A 175 4.87 3.74 -10.99
N GLY A 176 4.91 2.60 -10.30
CA GLY A 176 4.97 1.30 -10.93
C GLY A 176 4.03 0.23 -10.39
N ASP A 177 2.86 0.61 -9.87
CA ASP A 177 1.91 -0.32 -9.23
C ASP A 177 1.50 -1.47 -10.14
N VAL A 178 1.46 -2.67 -9.56
CA VAL A 178 1.11 -3.93 -10.21
C VAL A 178 -0.04 -4.59 -9.46
N ILE A 179 -1.02 -5.09 -10.19
CA ILE A 179 -2.04 -6.01 -9.71
C ILE A 179 -1.66 -7.42 -10.14
N ALA A 180 -1.72 -8.39 -9.22
CA ALA A 180 -1.54 -9.80 -9.53
C ALA A 180 -2.90 -10.51 -9.53
N TYR A 181 -3.27 -11.11 -10.67
CA TYR A 181 -4.53 -11.83 -10.86
C TYR A 181 -4.27 -13.30 -11.14
N VAL A 182 -5.01 -14.18 -10.46
CA VAL A 182 -4.99 -15.64 -10.64
C VAL A 182 -6.29 -16.06 -11.30
N PRO A 183 -6.33 -16.18 -12.65
CA PRO A 183 -7.58 -16.45 -13.39
C PRO A 183 -8.26 -17.76 -12.99
N GLU A 184 -7.48 -18.82 -12.76
CA GLU A 184 -8.00 -20.14 -12.42
C GLU A 184 -8.79 -20.17 -11.11
N ASP A 185 -8.48 -19.23 -10.19
CA ASP A 185 -9.08 -19.16 -8.85
C ASP A 185 -9.89 -17.88 -8.65
N ASN A 186 -10.01 -17.06 -9.69
CA ASN A 186 -10.67 -15.75 -9.67
C ASN A 186 -10.26 -14.88 -8.46
N THR A 187 -8.93 -14.86 -8.18
CA THR A 187 -8.33 -14.18 -7.02
C THR A 187 -7.46 -13.04 -7.47
N VAL A 188 -7.63 -11.88 -6.85
CA VAL A 188 -6.86 -10.65 -7.09
C VAL A 188 -6.06 -10.29 -5.84
N PHE A 189 -4.76 -10.00 -6.01
CA PHE A 189 -3.92 -9.29 -5.05
C PHE A 189 -3.70 -7.88 -5.62
N ALA A 190 -4.34 -6.90 -5.00
CA ALA A 190 -4.45 -5.56 -5.56
C ALA A 190 -3.27 -4.64 -5.21
N GLY A 191 -2.41 -5.02 -4.25
CA GLY A 191 -1.45 -4.09 -3.67
C GLY A 191 -2.15 -2.80 -3.20
N ASP A 192 -1.45 -1.69 -3.21
CA ASP A 192 -1.94 -0.40 -2.73
C ASP A 192 -2.83 0.36 -3.74
N ILE A 193 -3.28 -0.34 -4.77
CA ILE A 193 -4.45 0.10 -5.53
C ILE A 193 -5.70 0.01 -4.66
N LEU A 194 -5.70 -0.83 -3.62
CA LEU A 194 -6.86 -0.98 -2.75
C LEU A 194 -6.48 -0.83 -1.27
N PHE A 195 -6.95 0.27 -0.67
CA PHE A 195 -7.00 0.51 0.76
C PHE A 195 -8.44 0.26 1.24
N ASN A 196 -8.66 -0.74 2.07
CA ASN A 196 -10.01 -1.06 2.53
C ASN A 196 -10.23 -0.54 3.96
N GLY A 197 -11.03 0.53 4.09
CA GLY A 197 -11.36 1.16 5.38
C GLY A 197 -10.53 2.42 5.72
N SER A 198 -9.64 2.86 4.82
CA SER A 198 -8.87 4.10 4.99
C SER A 198 -8.78 4.91 3.70
N HIS A 199 -8.43 6.19 3.84
CA HIS A 199 -8.09 7.00 2.68
C HIS A 199 -6.83 6.42 1.99
N PRO A 200 -6.83 6.20 0.67
CA PRO A 200 -5.61 5.88 -0.05
C PRO A 200 -4.64 7.06 -0.01
N VAL A 201 -3.36 6.81 -0.21
CA VAL A 201 -2.35 7.86 -0.37
C VAL A 201 -1.82 7.87 -1.81
N ILE A 202 -1.78 9.05 -2.44
CA ILE A 202 -1.32 9.23 -3.81
C ILE A 202 0.06 9.85 -3.81
N TRP A 203 1.09 9.04 -4.05
CA TRP A 203 2.47 9.54 -4.21
C TRP A 203 2.78 9.94 -5.65
N ALA A 204 2.26 9.20 -6.62
CA ALA A 204 2.55 9.42 -8.03
C ALA A 204 1.35 9.98 -8.81
N GLY A 205 0.15 9.43 -8.67
CA GLY A 205 -1.02 9.84 -9.45
C GLY A 205 -0.86 9.60 -10.95
N PRO A 206 -1.75 10.09 -11.81
CA PRO A 206 -2.93 10.88 -11.47
C PRO A 206 -4.09 10.03 -10.91
N PRO A 207 -5.03 10.63 -10.15
CA PRO A 207 -6.19 9.91 -9.60
C PRO A 207 -7.05 9.19 -10.64
N SER A 208 -7.11 9.69 -11.87
CA SER A 208 -7.84 9.05 -12.98
C SER A 208 -7.31 7.65 -13.30
N ARG A 209 -6.01 7.40 -13.16
CA ARG A 209 -5.43 6.08 -13.36
C ARG A 209 -5.90 5.07 -12.31
N TRP A 210 -6.20 5.54 -11.13
CA TRP A 210 -6.78 4.71 -10.08
C TRP A 210 -8.22 4.28 -10.41
N VAL A 211 -8.99 5.19 -11.03
CA VAL A 211 -10.32 4.85 -11.57
C VAL A 211 -10.22 3.74 -12.61
N ASP A 212 -9.26 3.83 -13.54
CA ASP A 212 -8.99 2.80 -14.54
C ASP A 212 -8.61 1.46 -13.90
N ALA A 213 -7.79 1.47 -12.85
CA ALA A 213 -7.39 0.27 -12.11
C ALA A 213 -8.57 -0.39 -11.38
N CYS A 214 -9.46 0.42 -10.78
CA CYS A 214 -10.72 -0.10 -10.21
C CYS A 214 -11.60 -0.74 -11.28
N ASP A 215 -11.72 -0.14 -12.47
CA ASP A 215 -12.49 -0.71 -13.58
C ASP A 215 -11.91 -2.04 -14.07
N LEU A 216 -10.58 -2.17 -14.07
CA LEU A 216 -9.91 -3.42 -14.40
C LEU A 216 -10.29 -4.53 -13.40
N ILE A 217 -10.19 -4.26 -12.08
CA ILE A 217 -10.56 -5.22 -11.03
C ILE A 217 -12.03 -5.62 -11.14
N LEU A 218 -12.94 -4.65 -11.30
CA LEU A 218 -14.37 -4.88 -11.46
C LEU A 218 -14.71 -5.68 -12.72
N GLY A 219 -13.90 -5.51 -13.78
CA GLY A 219 -14.07 -6.24 -15.04
C GLY A 219 -13.83 -7.75 -14.91
N TRP A 220 -13.06 -8.19 -13.90
CA TRP A 220 -12.87 -9.62 -13.61
C TRP A 220 -14.01 -10.22 -12.78
N ASP A 221 -14.81 -9.39 -12.11
CA ASP A 221 -15.82 -9.83 -11.13
C ASP A 221 -15.25 -10.85 -10.15
N ALA A 222 -14.08 -10.48 -9.55
CA ALA A 222 -13.27 -11.38 -8.75
C ALA A 222 -14.03 -11.87 -7.51
N GLU A 223 -13.92 -13.17 -7.21
CA GLU A 223 -14.53 -13.77 -6.01
C GLU A 223 -13.73 -13.43 -4.75
N THR A 224 -12.41 -13.28 -4.91
CA THR A 224 -11.48 -13.00 -3.81
C THR A 224 -10.61 -11.80 -4.16
N ILE A 225 -10.62 -10.78 -3.29
CA ILE A 225 -9.82 -9.57 -3.47
C ILE A 225 -9.03 -9.31 -2.19
N VAL A 226 -7.70 -9.37 -2.30
CA VAL A 226 -6.75 -9.05 -1.23
C VAL A 226 -6.25 -7.63 -1.45
N PRO A 227 -6.58 -6.67 -0.56
CA PRO A 227 -6.07 -5.31 -0.66
C PRO A 227 -4.64 -5.20 -0.14
N GLY A 228 -3.93 -4.14 -0.48
CA GLY A 228 -2.63 -3.83 0.12
C GLY A 228 -2.74 -3.51 1.61
N HIS A 229 -3.82 -2.83 2.01
CA HIS A 229 -4.10 -2.50 3.41
C HIS A 229 -5.56 -2.75 3.79
N GLY A 230 -5.77 -3.14 5.06
CA GLY A 230 -7.09 -3.36 5.65
C GLY A 230 -7.64 -4.77 5.42
N PRO A 231 -8.91 -5.02 5.77
CA PRO A 231 -9.53 -6.34 5.66
C PRO A 231 -9.76 -6.76 4.22
N MET A 232 -10.01 -8.06 4.00
CA MET A 232 -10.43 -8.60 2.69
C MET A 232 -11.50 -7.73 2.06
N ALA A 233 -11.39 -7.51 0.76
CA ALA A 233 -12.28 -6.63 0.01
C ALA A 233 -13.28 -7.40 -0.85
N THR A 234 -14.35 -6.71 -1.20
CA THR A 234 -15.40 -7.15 -2.13
C THR A 234 -15.44 -6.24 -3.36
N ASN A 235 -16.14 -6.66 -4.40
CA ASN A 235 -16.40 -5.79 -5.56
C ASN A 235 -17.14 -4.49 -5.16
N ASP A 236 -17.94 -4.51 -4.08
CA ASP A 236 -18.59 -3.29 -3.59
C ASP A 236 -17.58 -2.34 -2.91
N ASP A 237 -16.54 -2.86 -2.27
CA ASP A 237 -15.44 -2.04 -1.73
C ASP A 237 -14.66 -1.36 -2.85
N VAL A 238 -14.39 -2.08 -3.94
CA VAL A 238 -13.73 -1.52 -5.14
C VAL A 238 -14.62 -0.43 -5.79
N ARG A 239 -15.95 -0.64 -5.86
CA ARG A 239 -16.89 0.39 -6.36
C ARG A 239 -16.87 1.64 -5.47
N ARG A 240 -16.85 1.47 -4.13
CA ARG A 240 -16.76 2.59 -3.19
C ARG A 240 -15.45 3.37 -3.35
N LEU A 241 -14.34 2.67 -3.54
CA LEU A 241 -13.05 3.31 -3.81
C LEU A 241 -13.07 4.07 -5.15
N LYS A 242 -13.63 3.49 -6.18
CA LYS A 242 -13.80 4.17 -7.47
C LYS A 242 -14.64 5.46 -7.33
N GLU A 243 -15.78 5.38 -6.62
CA GLU A 243 -16.63 6.54 -6.33
C GLU A 243 -15.89 7.61 -5.52
N TYR A 244 -15.04 7.18 -4.57
CA TYR A 244 -14.18 8.10 -3.83
C TYR A 244 -13.31 8.93 -4.78
N PHE A 245 -12.59 8.28 -5.71
CA PHE A 245 -11.72 8.99 -6.65
C PHE A 245 -12.51 9.89 -7.62
N LEU A 246 -13.64 9.44 -8.12
CA LEU A 246 -14.50 10.26 -8.97
C LEU A 246 -14.98 11.52 -8.23
N THR A 247 -15.43 11.36 -6.99
CA THR A 247 -15.85 12.47 -6.13
C THR A 247 -14.68 13.39 -5.79
N LEU A 248 -13.51 12.85 -5.51
CA LEU A 248 -12.31 13.63 -5.21
C LEU A 248 -11.88 14.49 -6.40
N ILE A 249 -11.93 13.93 -7.61
CA ILE A 249 -11.60 14.67 -8.86
C ILE A 249 -12.61 15.79 -9.12
N GLU A 250 -13.90 15.49 -9.01
CA GLU A 250 -14.97 16.48 -9.23
C GLU A 250 -14.88 17.62 -8.21
N LEU A 251 -14.88 17.26 -6.92
CA LEU A 251 -14.82 18.22 -5.83
C LEU A 251 -13.51 19.01 -5.83
N GLY A 252 -12.39 18.35 -6.10
CA GLY A 252 -11.09 19.02 -6.23
C GLY A 252 -11.09 20.06 -7.34
N GLY A 253 -11.73 19.77 -8.48
CA GLY A 253 -11.92 20.74 -9.56
C GLY A 253 -12.72 21.98 -9.12
N GLU A 254 -13.81 21.78 -8.37
CA GLU A 254 -14.61 22.87 -7.83
C GLU A 254 -13.85 23.73 -6.80
N LEU A 255 -13.16 23.06 -5.86
CA LEU A 255 -12.44 23.75 -4.78
C LEU A 255 -11.24 24.53 -5.32
N ARG A 256 -10.51 23.96 -6.30
CA ARG A 256 -9.44 24.65 -7.02
C ARG A 256 -9.96 25.91 -7.74
N GLN A 257 -11.12 25.84 -8.41
CA GLN A 257 -11.71 27.02 -9.06
C GLN A 257 -12.10 28.12 -8.05
N LYS A 258 -12.42 27.75 -6.81
CA LYS A 258 -12.67 28.68 -5.70
C LYS A 258 -11.38 29.23 -5.08
N GLY A 259 -10.21 28.79 -5.54
CA GLY A 259 -8.90 29.22 -5.06
C GLY A 259 -8.43 28.57 -3.77
N LEU A 260 -9.04 27.47 -3.36
CA LEU A 260 -8.60 26.75 -2.17
C LEU A 260 -7.31 25.97 -2.44
N THR A 261 -6.40 26.00 -1.48
CA THR A 261 -5.21 25.13 -1.46
C THR A 261 -5.58 23.68 -1.22
N PRO A 262 -4.69 22.70 -1.49
CA PRO A 262 -4.92 21.29 -1.13
C PRO A 262 -5.22 21.09 0.36
N TRP A 263 -4.58 21.85 1.25
CA TRP A 263 -4.86 21.85 2.68
C TRP A 263 -6.30 22.27 3.00
N GLU A 264 -6.72 23.43 2.50
CA GLU A 264 -8.08 23.96 2.69
C GLU A 264 -9.15 23.04 2.07
N ALA A 265 -8.82 22.34 0.97
CA ALA A 265 -9.69 21.34 0.37
C ALA A 265 -9.83 20.10 1.27
N ALA A 266 -8.74 19.64 1.89
CA ALA A 266 -8.78 18.56 2.88
C ALA A 266 -9.60 18.95 4.12
N GLU A 267 -9.42 20.15 4.67
CA GLU A 267 -10.26 20.68 5.75
C GLU A 267 -11.75 20.77 5.38
N HIS A 268 -12.05 21.21 4.16
CA HIS A 268 -13.40 21.29 3.66
C HIS A 268 -14.12 19.93 3.66
N VAL A 269 -13.43 18.89 3.27
CA VAL A 269 -13.93 17.50 3.25
C VAL A 269 -14.09 16.95 4.67
N THR A 270 -13.06 17.10 5.48
CA THR A 270 -13.03 16.57 6.86
C THR A 270 -14.08 17.24 7.73
N SER A 271 -14.21 18.58 7.65
CA SER A 271 -15.21 19.34 8.42
C SER A 271 -16.66 18.98 8.07
N ARG A 272 -16.91 18.42 6.90
CA ARG A 272 -18.24 17.95 6.46
C ARG A 272 -18.50 16.48 6.83
N GLY A 273 -17.54 15.79 7.40
CA GLY A 273 -17.64 14.38 7.73
C GLY A 273 -17.87 13.51 6.49
N MET A 274 -17.23 13.85 5.37
CA MET A 274 -17.21 12.95 4.21
C MET A 274 -16.35 11.75 4.54
N TRP A 275 -16.79 10.57 4.14
CA TRP A 275 -16.12 9.29 4.47
C TRP A 275 -15.83 9.10 5.97
N PRO A 276 -16.83 9.20 6.86
CA PRO A 276 -16.65 9.32 8.31
C PRO A 276 -16.10 8.03 8.96
N THR A 277 -16.10 6.92 8.23
CA THR A 277 -15.60 5.61 8.69
C THR A 277 -14.21 5.27 8.16
N TRP A 278 -13.63 6.15 7.34
CA TRP A 278 -12.30 5.93 6.79
C TRP A 278 -11.25 6.59 7.66
N GLY A 279 -10.19 5.85 7.96
CA GLY A 279 -9.01 6.36 8.67
C GLY A 279 -8.11 7.23 7.78
N GLU A 280 -7.10 7.82 8.39
CA GLU A 280 -5.99 8.53 7.74
C GLU A 280 -6.44 9.71 6.85
N SER A 281 -7.30 10.57 7.40
CA SER A 281 -7.81 11.75 6.68
C SER A 281 -6.74 12.76 6.27
N GLU A 282 -5.57 12.73 6.90
CA GLU A 282 -4.40 13.54 6.51
C GLU A 282 -3.94 13.28 5.08
N ARG A 283 -4.17 12.07 4.55
CA ARG A 283 -3.84 11.69 3.17
C ARG A 283 -4.60 12.50 2.12
N LEU A 284 -5.73 13.12 2.50
CA LEU A 284 -6.49 14.02 1.63
C LEU A 284 -5.67 15.18 1.10
N ILE A 285 -4.64 15.65 1.84
CA ILE A 285 -3.78 16.76 1.40
C ILE A 285 -3.03 16.39 0.12
N VAL A 286 -2.32 15.27 0.12
CA VAL A 286 -1.55 14.82 -1.06
C VAL A 286 -2.50 14.36 -2.17
N ASN A 287 -3.67 13.83 -1.81
CA ASN A 287 -4.69 13.43 -2.78
C ASN A 287 -5.25 14.64 -3.53
N PHE A 288 -5.60 15.75 -2.85
CA PHE A 288 -6.01 16.97 -3.51
C PHE A 288 -4.86 17.64 -4.28
N ALA A 289 -3.63 17.58 -3.79
CA ALA A 289 -2.46 18.05 -4.54
C ALA A 289 -2.32 17.29 -5.87
N SER A 290 -2.49 15.97 -5.86
CA SER A 290 -2.46 15.15 -7.08
C SER A 290 -3.64 15.46 -8.02
N VAL A 291 -4.85 15.73 -7.49
CA VAL A 291 -5.97 16.20 -8.32
C VAL A 291 -5.65 17.53 -8.98
N TYR A 292 -5.09 18.49 -8.25
CA TYR A 292 -4.74 19.81 -8.79
C TYR A 292 -3.66 19.72 -9.86
N GLN A 293 -2.67 18.86 -9.65
CA GLN A 293 -1.65 18.55 -10.65
C GLN A 293 -2.26 17.91 -11.92
N GLN A 294 -3.20 16.97 -11.78
CA GLN A 294 -3.94 16.40 -12.91
C GLN A 294 -4.71 17.48 -13.69
N LEU A 295 -5.16 18.54 -13.02
CA LEU A 295 -5.87 19.66 -13.61
C LEU A 295 -4.93 20.76 -14.14
N GLY A 296 -3.63 20.53 -14.14
CA GLY A 296 -2.61 21.37 -14.78
C GLY A 296 -1.85 22.31 -13.86
N ASP A 297 -1.94 22.16 -12.54
CA ASP A 297 -1.06 22.89 -11.61
C ASP A 297 0.33 22.26 -11.56
N GLU A 298 1.32 23.06 -11.17
CA GLU A 298 2.63 22.55 -10.78
C GLU A 298 2.52 21.68 -9.52
N PRO A 299 3.41 20.70 -9.33
CA PRO A 299 3.42 19.85 -8.13
C PRO A 299 3.46 20.68 -6.85
N THR A 300 2.48 20.48 -5.97
CA THR A 300 2.46 21.16 -4.65
C THR A 300 3.58 20.65 -3.75
N PHE A 301 3.88 19.36 -3.84
CA PHE A 301 4.91 18.69 -3.07
C PHE A 301 5.91 18.00 -4.02
N PRO A 302 6.91 18.74 -4.54
CA PRO A 302 7.92 18.16 -5.43
C PRO A 302 8.84 17.17 -4.69
N ASP A 303 9.01 17.35 -3.36
CA ASP A 303 9.66 16.39 -2.48
C ASP A 303 8.59 15.61 -1.69
N PRO A 304 8.57 14.27 -1.72
CA PRO A 304 7.64 13.46 -0.92
C PRO A 304 7.68 13.78 0.59
N MET A 305 8.83 14.21 1.13
CA MET A 305 8.97 14.61 2.53
C MET A 305 8.16 15.87 2.87
N ASP A 306 7.98 16.79 1.91
CA ASP A 306 7.11 17.96 2.11
C ASP A 306 5.65 17.53 2.25
N GLY A 307 5.21 16.57 1.42
CA GLY A 307 3.88 15.96 1.50
C GLY A 307 3.67 15.23 2.83
N LEU A 308 4.64 14.43 3.26
CA LEU A 308 4.59 13.73 4.55
C LEU A 308 4.53 14.73 5.73
N THR A 309 5.32 15.80 5.66
CA THR A 309 5.31 16.86 6.67
C THR A 309 3.95 17.57 6.74
N ALA A 310 3.35 17.89 5.59
CA ALA A 310 2.02 18.49 5.54
C ALA A 310 0.94 17.54 6.11
N MET A 311 0.98 16.26 5.79
CA MET A 311 0.10 15.25 6.38
C MET A 311 0.28 15.15 7.89
N ALA A 312 1.51 15.16 8.40
CA ALA A 312 1.81 15.12 9.82
C ALA A 312 1.20 16.33 10.56
N GLN A 313 1.40 17.54 10.03
CA GLN A 313 0.82 18.77 10.60
C GLN A 313 -0.71 18.72 10.60
N PHE A 314 -1.33 18.24 9.52
CA PHE A 314 -2.78 18.08 9.44
C PHE A 314 -3.30 17.09 10.46
N SER A 315 -2.65 15.94 10.58
CA SER A 315 -3.00 14.90 11.53
C SER A 315 -2.99 15.42 12.96
N VAL A 316 -1.92 16.11 13.37
CA VAL A 316 -1.79 16.71 14.72
C VAL A 316 -2.85 17.80 14.94
N ALA A 317 -3.12 18.65 13.94
CA ALA A 317 -4.12 19.71 14.05
C ALA A 317 -5.56 19.20 14.21
N HIS A 318 -5.85 17.98 13.72
CA HIS A 318 -7.19 17.38 13.70
C HIS A 318 -7.33 16.20 14.68
N GLU A 319 -6.32 15.94 15.52
CA GLU A 319 -6.46 14.96 16.60
C GLU A 319 -7.62 15.33 17.53
N PRO A 320 -8.45 14.33 17.91
CA PRO A 320 -9.45 14.55 18.95
C PRO A 320 -8.72 15.04 20.22
N LYS A 321 -8.97 16.27 20.64
CA LYS A 321 -8.45 16.75 21.93
C LYS A 321 -8.99 15.82 23.00
N GLU A 322 -8.11 15.10 23.67
CA GLU A 322 -8.50 14.34 24.86
C GLU A 322 -9.22 15.29 25.79
N THR A 323 -10.52 15.05 26.00
CA THR A 323 -11.27 15.81 27.01
C THR A 323 -10.73 15.33 28.36
N ILE A 324 -9.82 16.11 28.94
CA ILE A 324 -9.36 15.92 30.31
C ILE A 324 -10.60 16.09 31.19
N SER A 325 -11.19 14.97 31.59
CA SER A 325 -12.29 14.89 32.57
C SER A 325 -11.73 14.79 33.98
#